data_01e9401d7670bcb1ab1d3683b727770b
#
_entry.id   01e9401d7670bcb1ab1d3683b727770b
#
_cell.length_a   1.000
_cell.length_b   1.000
_cell.length_c   1.000
_cell.angle_alpha   90.00
_cell.angle_beta   90.00
_cell.angle_gamma   90.00
#
_symmetry.space_group_name_H-M   'P 1'
#
loop_
_entity.id
_entity.type
_entity.pdbx_description
1 polymer ?
#
loop_
_entity_poly.entity_id
_entity_poly.type
_entity_poly.pdbx_seq_one_letter_code
_entity_poly.pdbx_strand_id
1 'polypeptide(L)'
;KFLILGNLPYNISTKILSNWCLNCKLNVSKMILMFQKEVAERILANVNTREYSRITILSKWKFDIHKITEVKPSSFFPKPKINSTVLEFIPKAKIHEIKDFISDIYSLYDDQCL
;
A
#
# COMPACT_ATOMS: atom_id res chain seq x y z
N LYS A 1 -5.82 9.50 -16.28
CA LYS A 1 -5.20 8.90 -15.10
C LYS A 1 -4.89 9.95 -14.06
N PHE A 2 -4.95 9.58 -12.81
CA PHE A 2 -4.78 10.49 -11.68
C PHE A 2 -3.47 10.23 -10.96
N LEU A 3 -2.89 11.30 -10.41
CA LEU A 3 -1.83 11.23 -9.42
C LEU A 3 -2.46 11.42 -8.05
N ILE A 4 -2.19 10.50 -7.14
CA ILE A 4 -2.68 10.61 -5.77
C ILE A 4 -1.52 10.94 -4.84
N LEU A 5 -1.69 12.00 -4.07
CA LEU A 5 -0.76 12.40 -3.02
C LEU A 5 -1.51 12.40 -1.70
N GLY A 6 -0.94 11.80 -0.67
CA GLY A 6 -1.66 11.77 0.58
C GLY A 6 -0.82 11.43 1.80
N ASN A 7 -1.27 11.97 2.93
CA ASN A 7 -0.82 11.60 4.26
C ASN A 7 -2.01 10.92 4.94
N LEU A 8 -2.05 9.59 4.89
CA LEU A 8 -3.23 8.85 5.33
C LEU A 8 -3.33 8.83 6.86
N PRO A 9 -4.55 8.94 7.41
CA PRO A 9 -4.75 8.80 8.86
C PRO A 9 -4.22 7.47 9.38
N TYR A 10 -3.57 7.50 10.54
CA TYR A 10 -2.87 6.35 11.11
C TYR A 10 -3.76 5.12 11.27
N ASN A 11 -4.94 5.30 11.83
CA ASN A 11 -5.81 4.20 12.23
C ASN A 11 -6.54 3.53 11.05
N ILE A 12 -6.54 4.16 9.88
CA ILE A 12 -7.27 3.63 8.72
C ILE A 12 -6.42 3.51 7.45
N SER A 13 -5.12 3.80 7.54
CA SER A 13 -4.24 3.83 6.37
C SER A 13 -4.19 2.49 5.63
N THR A 14 -4.06 1.38 6.35
CA THR A 14 -4.03 0.06 5.73
C THR A 14 -5.36 -0.30 5.11
N LYS A 15 -6.47 0.10 5.73
CA LYS A 15 -7.80 -0.16 5.18
C LYS A 15 -8.03 0.61 3.88
N ILE A 16 -7.62 1.87 3.84
CA ILE A 16 -7.73 2.69 2.64
C ILE A 16 -6.89 2.07 1.51
N LEU A 17 -5.65 1.72 1.80
CA LEU A 17 -4.77 1.10 0.81
C LEU A 17 -5.32 -0.24 0.33
N SER A 18 -5.82 -1.07 1.22
CA SER A 18 -6.44 -2.35 0.85
C SER A 18 -7.62 -2.16 -0.09
N ASN A 19 -8.48 -1.18 0.20
CA ASN A 19 -9.62 -0.87 -0.65
C ASN A 19 -9.18 -0.44 -2.04
N TRP A 20 -8.12 0.36 -2.14
CA TRP A 20 -7.59 0.78 -3.43
C TRP A 20 -6.97 -0.40 -4.18
N CYS A 21 -6.27 -1.31 -3.51
CA CYS A 21 -5.72 -2.51 -4.14
C CYS A 21 -6.80 -3.40 -4.71
N LEU A 22 -7.94 -3.50 -4.02
CA LEU A 22 -9.05 -4.35 -4.44
C LEU A 22 -9.98 -3.68 -5.46
N ASN A 23 -9.80 -2.40 -5.72
CA ASN A 23 -10.63 -1.67 -6.67
C ASN A 23 -10.08 -1.81 -8.08
N CYS A 24 -10.68 -2.72 -8.85
CA CYS A 24 -10.23 -2.97 -10.22
C CYS A 24 -10.54 -1.81 -11.19
N LYS A 25 -11.32 -0.83 -10.76
CA LYS A 25 -11.61 0.37 -11.56
C LYS A 25 -10.72 1.55 -11.22
N LEU A 26 -9.82 1.39 -10.25
CA LEU A 26 -8.92 2.47 -9.87
C LEU A 26 -8.00 2.82 -11.03
N ASN A 27 -8.01 4.07 -11.44
CA ASN A 27 -7.27 4.54 -12.61
C ASN A 27 -6.27 5.62 -12.18
N VAL A 28 -5.13 5.18 -11.65
CA VAL A 28 -4.07 6.08 -11.20
C VAL A 28 -2.80 5.83 -12.00
N SER A 29 -2.04 6.89 -12.24
CA SER A 29 -0.72 6.78 -12.85
C SER A 29 0.34 6.50 -11.78
N LYS A 30 0.15 7.04 -10.59
CA LYS A 30 1.10 6.94 -9.49
C LYS A 30 0.41 7.38 -8.21
N MET A 31 0.80 6.78 -7.09
CA MET A 31 0.42 7.26 -5.77
C MET A 31 1.69 7.53 -4.97
N ILE A 32 1.72 8.63 -4.27
CA ILE A 32 2.78 8.96 -3.32
C ILE A 32 2.12 9.16 -1.97
N LEU A 33 2.35 8.23 -1.05
CA LEU A 33 1.63 8.17 0.21
C LEU A 33 2.61 8.11 1.37
N MET A 34 2.21 8.73 2.47
CA MET A 34 2.98 8.71 3.70
C MET A 34 2.29 7.83 4.73
N PHE A 35 3.07 6.93 5.33
CA PHE A 35 2.61 6.00 6.36
C PHE A 35 3.52 6.11 7.58
N GLN A 36 3.02 5.67 8.73
CA GLN A 36 3.90 5.39 9.87
C GLN A 36 4.95 4.38 9.43
N LYS A 37 6.15 4.50 10.00
CA LYS A 37 7.28 3.63 9.67
C LYS A 37 6.92 2.15 9.78
N GLU A 38 6.24 1.75 10.85
CA GLU A 38 5.85 0.37 11.07
C GLU A 38 4.93 -0.15 9.96
N VAL A 39 3.98 0.66 9.54
CA VAL A 39 3.06 0.30 8.45
C VAL A 39 3.81 0.18 7.13
N ALA A 40 4.72 1.12 6.85
CA ALA A 40 5.53 1.06 5.64
C ALA A 40 6.41 -0.20 5.60
N GLU A 41 6.95 -0.61 6.73
CA GLU A 41 7.74 -1.85 6.81
C GLU A 41 6.90 -3.08 6.49
N ARG A 42 5.64 -3.11 6.91
CA ARG A 42 4.72 -4.19 6.54
C ARG A 42 4.45 -4.20 5.03
N ILE A 43 4.21 -3.04 4.45
CA ILE A 43 3.95 -2.93 3.01
C ILE A 43 5.13 -3.43 2.20
N LEU A 44 6.35 -3.10 2.62
CA LEU A 44 7.58 -3.44 1.91
C LEU A 44 8.18 -4.79 2.30
N ALA A 45 7.59 -5.51 3.23
CA ALA A 45 8.16 -6.71 3.83
C ALA A 45 8.52 -7.78 2.78
N ASN A 46 9.53 -8.57 3.10
CA ASN A 46 9.93 -9.70 2.29
C ASN A 46 9.25 -10.98 2.78
N VAL A 47 9.11 -11.96 1.89
CA VAL A 47 8.58 -13.28 2.24
C VAL A 47 9.40 -13.87 3.39
N ASN A 48 8.74 -14.56 4.30
CA ASN A 48 9.34 -15.21 5.47
C ASN A 48 9.85 -14.23 6.53
N THR A 49 9.43 -12.97 6.48
CA THR A 49 9.69 -12.04 7.57
C THR A 49 8.45 -11.90 8.44
N ARG A 50 8.66 -11.43 9.67
CA ARG A 50 7.59 -11.23 10.64
C ARG A 50 6.57 -10.20 10.16
N GLU A 51 7.00 -9.21 9.41
CA GLU A 51 6.19 -8.11 8.92
C GLU A 51 5.36 -8.48 7.69
N TYR A 52 5.69 -9.60 7.05
CA TYR A 52 4.96 -10.05 5.86
C TYR A 52 3.51 -10.39 6.22
N SER A 53 2.58 -9.70 5.61
CA SER A 53 1.18 -9.77 6.00
C SER A 53 0.27 -9.59 4.78
N ARG A 54 -1.03 -9.60 5.03
CA ARG A 54 -2.04 -9.40 4.00
C ARG A 54 -1.82 -8.12 3.20
N ILE A 55 -1.50 -7.02 3.87
CA ILE A 55 -1.29 -5.74 3.18
C ILE A 55 -0.06 -5.81 2.27
N THR A 56 0.97 -6.57 2.65
CA THR A 56 2.14 -6.79 1.80
C THR A 56 1.74 -7.46 0.49
N ILE A 57 0.96 -8.52 0.59
CA ILE A 57 0.52 -9.31 -0.57
C ILE A 57 -0.33 -8.44 -1.51
N LEU A 58 -1.34 -7.78 -0.97
CA LEU A 58 -2.24 -6.95 -1.75
C LEU A 58 -1.52 -5.80 -2.46
N SER A 59 -0.66 -5.13 -1.72
CA SER A 59 0.05 -3.95 -2.25
C SER A 59 1.02 -4.34 -3.36
N LYS A 60 1.80 -5.39 -3.15
CA LYS A 60 2.79 -5.84 -4.14
C LYS A 60 2.15 -6.55 -5.32
N TRP A 61 0.95 -7.08 -5.15
CA TRP A 61 0.21 -7.64 -6.27
C TRP A 61 -0.15 -6.57 -7.30
N LYS A 62 -0.64 -5.43 -6.83
CA LYS A 62 -1.17 -4.39 -7.73
C LYS A 62 -0.15 -3.34 -8.12
N PHE A 63 0.82 -3.07 -7.27
CA PHE A 63 1.77 -1.97 -7.45
C PHE A 63 3.21 -2.41 -7.34
N ASP A 64 4.08 -1.73 -8.09
CA ASP A 64 5.49 -1.67 -7.79
C ASP A 64 5.69 -0.55 -6.79
N ILE A 65 6.36 -0.85 -5.67
CA ILE A 65 6.42 0.04 -4.52
C ILE A 65 7.87 0.39 -4.23
N HIS A 66 8.14 1.68 -4.07
CA HIS A 66 9.48 2.18 -3.79
C HIS A 66 9.45 3.12 -2.60
N LYS A 67 10.43 2.97 -1.70
CA LYS A 67 10.62 3.91 -0.61
C LYS A 67 11.28 5.16 -1.16
N ILE A 68 10.67 6.32 -0.95
CA ILE A 68 11.23 7.59 -1.38
C ILE A 68 12.10 8.17 -0.28
N THR A 69 11.56 8.30 0.93
CA THR A 69 12.29 8.90 2.04
C THR A 69 11.60 8.58 3.37
N GLU A 70 12.32 8.82 4.45
CA GLU A 70 11.75 8.82 5.81
C GLU A 70 11.63 10.25 6.29
N VAL A 71 10.58 10.53 7.05
CA VAL A 71 10.32 11.85 7.61
C VAL A 71 10.31 11.72 9.13
N LYS A 72 11.22 12.43 9.79
CA LYS A 72 11.36 12.38 11.24
C LYS A 72 10.26 13.20 11.91
N PRO A 73 9.86 12.84 13.15
CA PRO A 73 8.83 13.58 13.89
C PRO A 73 9.15 15.07 14.03
N SER A 74 10.42 15.43 14.14
CA SER A 74 10.85 16.83 14.27
C SER A 74 10.49 17.71 13.07
N SER A 75 10.14 17.11 11.93
CA SER A 75 9.75 17.83 10.73
C SER A 75 8.30 18.28 10.70
N PHE A 76 7.50 17.90 11.71
CA PHE A 76 6.07 18.18 11.77
C PHE A 76 5.71 19.14 12.89
N PHE A 77 4.55 19.78 12.74
CA PHE A 77 3.95 20.57 13.79
C PHE A 77 2.43 20.35 13.79
N PRO A 78 1.85 19.82 14.89
CA PRO A 78 2.55 19.28 16.08
C PRO A 78 3.36 18.02 15.74
N LYS A 79 4.39 17.73 16.51
CA LYS A 79 5.27 16.59 16.25
C LYS A 79 4.55 15.27 16.53
N PRO A 80 4.48 14.33 15.57
CA PRO A 80 4.07 12.96 15.86
C PRO A 80 5.15 12.26 16.69
N LYS A 81 4.77 11.15 17.31
CA LYS A 81 5.70 10.40 18.19
C LYS A 81 6.57 9.41 17.43
N ILE A 82 6.25 9.12 16.19
CA ILE A 82 6.91 8.10 15.39
C ILE A 82 7.31 8.65 14.03
N ASN A 83 8.35 8.04 13.46
CA ASN A 83 8.81 8.37 12.12
C ASN A 83 7.74 7.98 11.09
N SER A 84 7.73 8.69 9.99
CA SER A 84 6.90 8.38 8.84
C SER A 84 7.77 8.02 7.65
N THR A 85 7.20 7.28 6.71
CA THR A 85 7.90 6.87 5.49
C THR A 85 7.03 7.20 4.30
N VAL A 86 7.63 7.80 3.28
CA VAL A 86 6.96 8.12 2.02
C VAL A 86 7.23 7.01 1.02
N LEU A 87 6.17 6.44 0.48
CA LEU A 87 6.23 5.37 -0.50
C LEU A 87 5.62 5.81 -1.82
N GLU A 88 6.24 5.37 -2.90
CA GLU A 88 5.72 5.54 -4.25
C GLU A 88 5.10 4.23 -4.73
N PHE A 89 3.88 4.31 -5.26
CA PHE A 89 3.15 3.16 -5.78
C PHE A 89 2.90 3.37 -7.26
N ILE A 90 3.42 2.48 -8.08
CA ILE A 90 3.21 2.52 -9.53
C ILE A 90 2.43 1.28 -9.95
N PRO A 91 1.25 1.42 -10.57
CA PRO A 91 0.45 0.27 -10.97
C PRO A 91 1.21 -0.65 -11.92
N LYS A 92 1.08 -1.94 -11.71
CA LYS A 92 1.68 -2.95 -12.58
C LYS A 92 0.89 -3.06 -13.88
N ALA A 93 1.60 -3.29 -14.98
CA ALA A 93 0.97 -3.44 -16.29
C ALA A 93 0.23 -4.77 -16.44
N LYS A 94 0.72 -5.83 -15.82
CA LYS A 94 0.14 -7.18 -15.90
C LYS A 94 -0.09 -7.71 -14.49
N ILE A 95 -1.36 -7.86 -14.13
CA ILE A 95 -1.74 -8.32 -12.79
C ILE A 95 -2.60 -9.58 -12.77
N HIS A 96 -3.13 -10.03 -13.93
CA HIS A 96 -4.11 -11.11 -13.91
C HIS A 96 -3.55 -12.48 -13.48
N GLU A 97 -2.30 -12.80 -13.78
CA GLU A 97 -1.69 -14.04 -13.30
C GLU A 97 -1.58 -14.07 -11.79
N ILE A 98 -1.20 -12.95 -11.22
CA ILE A 98 -1.13 -12.78 -9.77
C ILE A 98 -2.54 -12.72 -9.19
N LYS A 99 -3.49 -12.13 -9.93
CA LYS A 99 -4.88 -12.05 -9.53
C LYS A 99 -5.49 -13.42 -9.26
N ASP A 100 -5.23 -14.40 -10.11
CA ASP A 100 -5.73 -15.77 -9.92
C ASP A 100 -5.25 -16.36 -8.60
N PHE A 101 -3.97 -16.19 -8.30
CA PHE A 101 -3.39 -16.64 -7.04
C PHE A 101 -4.00 -15.92 -5.84
N ILE A 102 -4.17 -14.61 -5.93
CA ILE A 102 -4.74 -13.79 -4.88
C ILE A 102 -6.22 -14.12 -4.68
N SER A 103 -6.96 -14.41 -5.74
CA SER A 103 -8.37 -14.80 -5.66
C SER A 103 -8.57 -16.06 -4.83
N ASP A 104 -7.66 -17.03 -4.95
CA ASP A 104 -7.71 -18.24 -4.14
C ASP A 104 -7.55 -17.93 -2.64
N ILE A 105 -6.75 -16.94 -2.31
CA ILE A 105 -6.49 -16.53 -0.93
C ILE A 105 -7.59 -15.59 -0.40
N TYR A 106 -8.06 -14.68 -1.24
CA TYR A 106 -8.96 -13.60 -0.84
C TYR A 106 -10.30 -13.62 -1.53
N SER A 107 -10.79 -14.81 -1.87
CA SER A 107 -12.05 -14.95 -2.59
C SER A 107 -13.24 -14.24 -1.95
N LEU A 108 -13.23 -14.10 -0.62
CA LEU A 108 -14.29 -13.40 0.11
C LEU A 108 -14.25 -11.89 -0.06
N TYR A 109 -13.18 -11.34 -0.61
CA TYR A 109 -12.97 -9.90 -0.70
C TYR A 109 -13.10 -9.36 -2.11
N ASP A 110 -13.22 -10.23 -3.11
CA ASP A 110 -12.98 -9.82 -4.48
C ASP A 110 -14.11 -10.13 -5.44
N ASP A 111 -15.35 -10.02 -4.99
CA ASP A 111 -16.51 -10.24 -5.84
C ASP A 111 -16.58 -9.23 -6.98
N GLN A 112 -16.05 -8.02 -6.77
CA GLN A 112 -16.13 -6.95 -7.75
C GLN A 112 -15.08 -7.08 -8.85
N CYS A 113 -14.00 -7.77 -8.59
CA CYS A 113 -12.87 -7.88 -9.51
C CYS A 113 -12.74 -9.27 -10.14
N LEU A 114 -13.58 -10.17 -9.75
CA LEU A 114 -13.68 -11.52 -10.33
C LEU A 114 -14.74 -11.54 -11.46
#